data_491d08c4594db36cfd337161749d04b7
#
_entry.id   491d08c4594db36cfd337161749d04b7
#
_cell.length_a   1.000
_cell.length_b   1.000
_cell.length_c   1.000
_cell.angle_alpha   90.00
_cell.angle_beta   90.00
_cell.angle_gamma   90.00
#
_symmetry.space_group_name_H-M   'P 1'
#
loop_
_entity.id
_entity.type
_entity.pdbx_description
1 polymer ?
#
loop_
_entity_poly.entity_id
_entity_poly.type
_entity_poly.pdbx_seq_one_letter_code
_entity_poly.pdbx_strand_id
1 'polypeptide(L)'
;MNKAEFNRLSRERVLYLDGATGSNLIKRGMPAGVCPEKWILDHREIMIGLQREYIEAGSNIIYAPTFTANRIKLKEYGLEKETGSMNRELIRLSLEAAEGRALVAADITMTGEQLAPMGTMDFETLISVYKEQITAVAQAGADLIVVETMMSLQESRAALIAAGEVCDLPVMVTMTFESDGKTLYGTDATTAAVVLESLGACAIGANCSTGPDKMMPIISEIAEAVSIPVIAKPNAGLPALNEHGETVYNMGEEDFVAGMQELIEAGASILGGCCGTSPSYIRALSDSCHGKEQMVRKEQLQKTDH
;
A
#
# COMPACT_ATOMS: atom_id res chain seq x y z
N MET A 1 -4.88 13.29 -10.11
CA MET A 1 -6.27 12.79 -9.88
C MET A 1 -6.84 13.47 -8.64
N ASN A 2 -8.15 13.72 -8.56
CA ASN A 2 -8.81 14.20 -7.36
C ASN A 2 -9.65 13.09 -6.69
N LYS A 3 -10.14 13.33 -5.45
CA LYS A 3 -10.94 12.34 -4.68
C LYS A 3 -12.23 11.89 -5.41
N ALA A 4 -12.90 12.78 -6.12
CA ALA A 4 -14.14 12.44 -6.84
C ALA A 4 -13.85 11.52 -8.04
N GLU A 5 -12.74 11.75 -8.75
CA GLU A 5 -12.27 10.89 -9.84
C GLU A 5 -11.89 9.50 -9.34
N PHE A 6 -11.17 9.42 -8.21
CA PHE A 6 -10.81 8.14 -7.58
C PHE A 6 -12.07 7.37 -7.14
N ASN A 7 -13.00 8.04 -6.47
CA ASN A 7 -14.26 7.42 -6.02
C ASN A 7 -15.09 6.88 -7.19
N ARG A 8 -15.11 7.60 -8.32
CA ARG A 8 -15.78 7.10 -9.52
C ARG A 8 -15.08 5.86 -10.06
N LEU A 9 -13.75 5.91 -10.23
CA LEU A 9 -12.95 4.82 -10.77
C LEU A 9 -13.10 3.54 -9.93
N SER A 10 -13.01 3.65 -8.60
CA SER A 10 -13.11 2.52 -7.68
C SER A 10 -14.51 1.90 -7.57
N ARG A 11 -15.55 2.66 -7.95
CA ARG A 11 -16.92 2.14 -8.08
C ARG A 11 -17.20 1.49 -9.43
N GLU A 12 -16.46 1.86 -10.47
CA GLU A 12 -16.67 1.34 -11.82
C GLU A 12 -16.09 -0.06 -12.02
N ARG A 13 -15.05 -0.44 -11.30
CA ARG A 13 -14.36 -1.73 -11.42
C ARG A 13 -13.53 -2.06 -10.21
N VAL A 14 -13.20 -3.33 -10.04
CA VAL A 14 -12.13 -3.76 -9.14
C VAL A 14 -10.81 -3.15 -9.63
N LEU A 15 -10.00 -2.63 -8.71
CA LEU A 15 -8.69 -2.07 -9.02
C LEU A 15 -7.59 -3.03 -8.60
N TYR A 16 -6.63 -3.23 -9.47
CA TYR A 16 -5.45 -4.05 -9.20
C TYR A 16 -4.27 -3.15 -8.88
N LEU A 17 -3.68 -3.37 -7.70
CA LEU A 17 -2.42 -2.81 -7.26
C LEU A 17 -1.27 -3.67 -7.80
N ASP A 18 -0.05 -3.23 -7.55
CA ASP A 18 1.13 -4.07 -7.77
C ASP A 18 1.33 -5.12 -6.65
N GLY A 19 2.46 -5.81 -6.73
CA GLY A 19 2.93 -6.75 -5.72
C GLY A 19 4.16 -6.21 -4.98
N ALA A 20 4.97 -7.13 -4.44
CA ALA A 20 6.15 -6.78 -3.66
C ALA A 20 7.20 -6.04 -4.48
N THR A 21 7.72 -4.95 -3.93
CA THR A 21 8.90 -4.26 -4.46
C THR A 21 10.18 -4.82 -3.85
N GLY A 22 10.33 -4.77 -2.53
CA GLY A 22 11.57 -5.10 -1.84
C GLY A 22 12.10 -6.52 -2.13
N SER A 23 11.26 -7.55 -1.98
CA SER A 23 11.68 -8.93 -2.24
C SER A 23 12.07 -9.18 -3.71
N ASN A 24 11.44 -8.49 -4.66
CA ASN A 24 11.81 -8.59 -6.07
C ASN A 24 13.11 -7.83 -6.39
N LEU A 25 13.37 -6.71 -5.74
CA LEU A 25 14.64 -5.99 -5.91
C LEU A 25 15.83 -6.76 -5.31
N ILE A 26 15.64 -7.42 -4.17
CA ILE A 26 16.66 -8.32 -3.58
C ILE A 26 17.00 -9.44 -4.57
N LYS A 27 16.02 -10.10 -5.17
CA LYS A 27 16.23 -11.11 -6.23
C LYS A 27 16.94 -10.56 -7.47
N ARG A 28 16.85 -9.25 -7.71
CA ARG A 28 17.49 -8.52 -8.82
C ARG A 28 18.83 -7.88 -8.45
N GLY A 29 19.36 -8.19 -7.26
CA GLY A 29 20.69 -7.82 -6.83
C GLY A 29 20.80 -6.65 -5.84
N MET A 30 19.70 -6.18 -5.27
CA MET A 30 19.75 -5.20 -4.19
C MET A 30 20.36 -5.84 -2.93
N PRO A 31 21.49 -5.34 -2.40
CA PRO A 31 22.11 -5.88 -1.22
C PRO A 31 21.29 -5.59 0.05
N ALA A 32 21.46 -6.40 1.08
CA ALA A 32 20.92 -6.09 2.40
C ALA A 32 21.67 -4.89 3.04
N GLY A 33 20.95 -4.11 3.86
CA GLY A 33 21.54 -3.04 4.66
C GLY A 33 21.84 -1.73 3.91
N VAL A 34 21.48 -1.62 2.64
CA VAL A 34 21.55 -0.35 1.89
C VAL A 34 20.24 0.44 2.06
N CYS A 35 20.31 1.76 1.81
CA CYS A 35 19.11 2.57 1.65
C CYS A 35 18.42 2.16 0.33
N PRO A 36 17.21 1.56 0.37
CA PRO A 36 16.54 1.06 -0.83
C PRO A 36 16.30 2.16 -1.86
N GLU A 37 15.85 3.32 -1.42
CA GLU A 37 15.52 4.46 -2.28
C GLU A 37 16.77 4.96 -3.03
N LYS A 38 17.90 5.06 -2.34
CA LYS A 38 19.16 5.47 -2.96
C LYS A 38 19.65 4.42 -3.95
N TRP A 39 19.59 3.14 -3.58
CA TRP A 39 19.96 2.04 -4.47
C TRP A 39 19.10 2.03 -5.74
N ILE A 40 17.79 2.24 -5.61
CA ILE A 40 16.85 2.32 -6.73
C ILE A 40 17.23 3.47 -7.67
N LEU A 41 17.55 4.65 -7.14
CA LEU A 41 17.97 5.79 -7.96
C LEU A 41 19.27 5.53 -8.70
N ASP A 42 20.18 4.75 -8.12
CA ASP A 42 21.44 4.34 -8.76
C ASP A 42 21.24 3.19 -9.78
N HIS A 43 20.10 2.48 -9.71
CA HIS A 43 19.77 1.32 -10.56
C HIS A 43 18.38 1.45 -11.18
N ARG A 44 18.06 2.63 -11.70
CA ARG A 44 16.73 3.05 -12.18
C ARG A 44 16.05 2.01 -13.09
N GLU A 45 16.82 1.44 -14.03
CA GLU A 45 16.28 0.49 -15.01
C GLU A 45 15.72 -0.78 -14.39
N ILE A 46 16.26 -1.21 -13.24
CA ILE A 46 15.77 -2.40 -12.52
C ILE A 46 14.37 -2.12 -11.96
N MET A 47 14.15 -0.95 -11.36
CA MET A 47 12.86 -0.57 -10.81
C MET A 47 11.84 -0.27 -11.92
N ILE A 48 12.23 0.46 -12.95
CA ILE A 48 11.38 0.73 -14.12
C ILE A 48 10.94 -0.59 -14.76
N GLY A 49 11.86 -1.54 -14.94
CA GLY A 49 11.56 -2.86 -15.47
C GLY A 49 10.53 -3.61 -14.62
N LEU A 50 10.72 -3.64 -13.30
CA LEU A 50 9.78 -4.29 -12.39
C LEU A 50 8.38 -3.65 -12.44
N GLN A 51 8.30 -2.33 -12.43
CA GLN A 51 7.02 -1.63 -12.49
C GLN A 51 6.29 -1.86 -13.83
N ARG A 52 7.02 -1.89 -14.95
CA ARG A 52 6.45 -2.26 -16.26
C ARG A 52 5.91 -3.68 -16.27
N GLU A 53 6.62 -4.66 -15.67
CA GLU A 53 6.13 -6.02 -15.54
C GLU A 53 4.82 -6.09 -14.74
N TYR A 54 4.67 -5.30 -13.67
CA TYR A 54 3.41 -5.20 -12.91
C TYR A 54 2.28 -4.59 -13.75
N ILE A 55 2.55 -3.54 -14.51
CA ILE A 55 1.56 -2.91 -15.41
C ILE A 55 1.12 -3.91 -16.48
N GLU A 56 2.05 -4.63 -17.08
CA GLU A 56 1.77 -5.69 -18.07
C GLU A 56 1.03 -6.87 -17.45
N ALA A 57 1.18 -7.10 -16.15
CA ALA A 57 0.43 -8.09 -15.39
C ALA A 57 -1.01 -7.65 -15.06
N GLY A 58 -1.38 -6.39 -15.32
CA GLY A 58 -2.74 -5.88 -15.13
C GLY A 58 -2.89 -4.88 -13.99
N SER A 59 -1.81 -4.44 -13.33
CA SER A 59 -1.88 -3.41 -12.29
C SER A 59 -2.43 -2.10 -12.86
N ASN A 60 -3.47 -1.57 -12.21
CA ASN A 60 -4.06 -0.26 -12.52
C ASN A 60 -3.37 0.86 -11.74
N ILE A 61 -2.79 0.52 -10.60
CA ILE A 61 -2.07 1.43 -9.71
C ILE A 61 -0.75 0.75 -9.35
N ILE A 62 0.36 1.43 -9.56
CA ILE A 62 1.68 1.01 -9.10
C ILE A 62 2.15 1.92 -7.97
N TYR A 63 2.90 1.36 -7.02
CA TYR A 63 3.45 2.11 -5.91
C TYR A 63 4.85 2.62 -6.25
N ALA A 64 5.03 3.93 -6.13
CA ALA A 64 6.35 4.52 -6.24
C ALA A 64 7.22 4.08 -5.05
N PRO A 65 8.52 3.83 -5.24
CA PRO A 65 9.39 3.31 -4.19
C PRO A 65 9.82 4.42 -3.20
N THR A 66 8.85 5.13 -2.63
CA THR A 66 9.03 6.22 -1.66
C THR A 66 8.76 5.76 -0.22
N PHE A 67 8.58 4.47 -0.01
CA PHE A 67 8.09 3.83 1.20
C PHE A 67 8.77 4.34 2.48
N THR A 68 10.12 4.30 2.57
CA THR A 68 10.85 4.79 3.72
C THR A 68 11.56 6.14 3.48
N ALA A 69 11.20 6.87 2.44
CA ALA A 69 11.86 8.13 2.06
C ALA A 69 11.47 9.35 2.92
N ASN A 70 11.13 9.17 4.19
CA ASN A 70 10.96 10.28 5.14
C ASN A 70 12.29 10.65 5.81
N ARG A 71 12.41 11.89 6.30
CA ARG A 71 13.66 12.40 6.87
C ARG A 71 14.20 11.59 8.07
N ILE A 72 13.31 10.91 8.81
CA ILE A 72 13.71 10.12 9.98
C ILE A 72 14.40 8.84 9.52
N LYS A 73 13.79 8.11 8.59
CA LYS A 73 14.38 6.89 8.03
C LYS A 73 15.64 7.19 7.21
N LEU A 74 15.62 8.22 6.40
CA LEU A 74 16.79 8.63 5.61
C LEU A 74 17.98 9.07 6.48
N LYS A 75 17.73 9.56 7.68
CA LYS A 75 18.78 9.91 8.65
C LYS A 75 19.63 8.71 9.07
N GLU A 76 19.07 7.50 9.08
CA GLU A 76 19.82 6.26 9.36
C GLU A 76 20.98 6.06 8.38
N TYR A 77 20.89 6.68 7.20
CA TYR A 77 21.88 6.63 6.11
C TYR A 77 22.60 7.98 5.88
N GLY A 78 22.33 9.01 6.69
CA GLY A 78 22.87 10.35 6.50
C GLY A 78 22.27 11.13 5.32
N LEU A 79 21.09 10.73 4.86
CA LEU A 79 20.39 11.27 3.68
C LEU A 79 19.17 12.13 4.01
N GLU A 80 18.98 12.53 5.27
CA GLU A 80 17.80 13.30 5.71
C GLU A 80 17.61 14.63 4.97
N LYS A 81 18.68 15.22 4.45
CA LYS A 81 18.63 16.46 3.67
C LYS A 81 18.16 16.25 2.22
N GLU A 82 18.17 15.01 1.78
CA GLU A 82 17.76 14.62 0.42
C GLU A 82 16.28 14.21 0.34
N THR A 83 15.54 14.24 1.46
CA THR A 83 14.13 13.82 1.52
C THR A 83 13.32 14.39 0.36
N GLY A 84 13.35 15.69 0.15
CA GLY A 84 12.57 16.33 -0.92
C GLY A 84 13.01 15.96 -2.33
N SER A 85 14.33 15.97 -2.62
CA SER A 85 14.87 15.63 -3.94
C SER A 85 14.65 14.16 -4.28
N MET A 86 14.95 13.27 -3.34
CA MET A 86 14.81 11.82 -3.51
C MET A 86 13.37 11.41 -3.79
N ASN A 87 12.40 11.88 -3.02
CA ASN A 87 10.99 11.62 -3.27
C ASN A 87 10.54 12.08 -4.66
N ARG A 88 10.95 13.28 -5.08
CA ARG A 88 10.61 13.79 -6.43
C ARG A 88 11.19 12.93 -7.54
N GLU A 89 12.41 12.45 -7.40
CA GLU A 89 13.05 11.61 -8.41
C GLU A 89 12.42 10.22 -8.49
N LEU A 90 12.06 9.62 -7.34
CA LEU A 90 11.38 8.33 -7.28
C LEU A 90 9.97 8.38 -7.89
N ILE A 91 9.22 9.46 -7.67
CA ILE A 91 7.92 9.64 -8.33
C ILE A 91 8.11 9.78 -9.85
N ARG A 92 9.07 10.59 -10.32
CA ARG A 92 9.35 10.74 -11.75
C ARG A 92 9.75 9.42 -12.41
N LEU A 93 10.55 8.61 -11.71
CA LEU A 93 10.91 7.26 -12.15
C LEU A 93 9.65 6.40 -12.37
N SER A 94 8.73 6.42 -11.43
CA SER A 94 7.50 5.63 -11.54
C SER A 94 6.54 6.17 -12.61
N LEU A 95 6.46 7.48 -12.79
CA LEU A 95 5.72 8.09 -13.90
C LEU A 95 6.32 7.71 -15.27
N GLU A 96 7.65 7.64 -15.38
CA GLU A 96 8.36 7.12 -16.56
C GLU A 96 8.03 5.66 -16.83
N ALA A 97 8.00 4.81 -15.79
CA ALA A 97 7.60 3.41 -15.93
C ALA A 97 6.14 3.26 -16.35
N ALA A 98 5.26 4.08 -15.78
CA ALA A 98 3.82 4.02 -16.02
C ALA A 98 3.43 4.44 -17.44
N GLU A 99 4.08 5.44 -18.03
CA GLU A 99 3.77 5.96 -19.39
C GLU A 99 2.27 6.28 -19.59
N GLY A 100 1.57 6.66 -18.50
CA GLY A 100 0.14 6.91 -18.50
C GLY A 100 -0.76 5.65 -18.57
N ARG A 101 -0.18 4.44 -18.51
CA ARG A 101 -0.92 3.17 -18.55
C ARG A 101 -1.45 2.74 -17.18
N ALA A 102 -0.86 3.24 -16.12
CA ALA A 102 -1.28 3.02 -14.74
C ALA A 102 -1.16 4.31 -13.93
N LEU A 103 -1.88 4.39 -12.83
CA LEU A 103 -1.75 5.46 -11.85
C LEU A 103 -0.52 5.21 -10.96
N VAL A 104 0.13 6.29 -10.53
CA VAL A 104 1.28 6.24 -9.63
C VAL A 104 0.87 6.71 -8.25
N ALA A 105 0.86 5.79 -7.29
CA ALA A 105 0.66 6.09 -5.87
C ALA A 105 2.01 6.36 -5.20
N ALA A 106 2.13 7.49 -4.51
CA ALA A 106 3.25 7.71 -3.60
C ALA A 106 3.07 6.81 -2.39
N ASP A 107 4.04 5.94 -2.13
CA ASP A 107 4.00 4.97 -1.04
C ASP A 107 4.71 5.52 0.20
N ILE A 108 4.01 5.56 1.33
CA ILE A 108 4.45 6.17 2.58
C ILE A 108 4.17 5.20 3.71
N THR A 109 5.13 5.02 4.63
CA THR A 109 4.99 4.16 5.80
C THR A 109 5.35 4.87 7.09
N MET A 110 5.36 4.11 8.19
CA MET A 110 5.72 4.60 9.52
C MET A 110 7.15 5.13 9.58
N THR A 111 7.35 6.12 10.45
CA THR A 111 8.67 6.68 10.74
C THR A 111 9.53 5.73 11.58
N GLY A 112 8.88 4.83 12.33
CA GLY A 112 9.53 3.96 13.32
C GLY A 112 9.73 4.60 14.69
N GLU A 113 9.39 5.87 14.84
CA GLU A 113 9.44 6.57 16.12
C GLU A 113 8.17 6.33 16.95
N GLN A 114 8.32 6.29 18.25
CA GLN A 114 7.19 6.16 19.17
C GLN A 114 6.73 7.53 19.68
N LEU A 115 5.41 7.74 19.61
CA LEU A 115 4.77 8.94 20.14
C LEU A 115 4.79 8.98 21.68
N ALA A 116 4.89 10.19 22.21
CA ALA A 116 4.74 10.43 23.66
C ALA A 116 3.34 9.96 24.13
N PRO A 117 3.22 9.40 25.36
CA PRO A 117 4.25 9.26 26.38
C PRO A 117 5.10 7.99 26.29
N MET A 118 4.85 7.08 25.34
CA MET A 118 5.60 5.83 25.20
C MET A 118 6.99 6.06 24.60
N GLY A 119 7.12 7.05 23.72
CA GLY A 119 8.37 7.54 23.13
C GLY A 119 8.55 9.02 23.39
N THR A 120 9.35 9.66 22.54
CA THR A 120 9.71 11.08 22.66
C THR A 120 9.16 11.95 21.53
N MET A 121 8.58 11.36 20.49
CA MET A 121 8.02 12.07 19.36
C MET A 121 6.70 12.75 19.75
N ASP A 122 6.59 14.06 19.56
CA ASP A 122 5.31 14.76 19.65
C ASP A 122 4.53 14.65 18.34
N PHE A 123 3.20 14.77 18.44
CA PHE A 123 2.29 14.55 17.31
C PHE A 123 2.46 15.61 16.21
N GLU A 124 2.72 16.86 16.56
CA GLU A 124 2.90 17.94 15.59
C GLU A 124 4.21 17.78 14.81
N THR A 125 5.27 17.33 15.47
CA THR A 125 6.54 17.00 14.82
C THR A 125 6.34 15.86 13.84
N LEU A 126 5.58 14.83 14.19
CA LEU A 126 5.26 13.72 13.31
C LEU A 126 4.48 14.19 12.07
N ILE A 127 3.45 15.03 12.23
CA ILE A 127 2.74 15.66 11.12
C ILE A 127 3.71 16.41 10.21
N SER A 128 4.66 17.18 10.77
CA SER A 128 5.69 17.91 10.02
C SER A 128 6.59 16.98 9.18
N VAL A 129 6.91 15.77 9.68
CA VAL A 129 7.68 14.77 8.92
C VAL A 129 6.90 14.31 7.69
N TYR A 130 5.63 13.96 7.86
CA TYR A 130 4.78 13.55 6.74
C TYR A 130 4.51 14.67 5.75
N LYS A 131 4.29 15.90 6.20
CA LYS A 131 4.12 17.07 5.32
C LYS A 131 5.30 17.25 4.38
N GLU A 132 6.52 17.11 4.86
CA GLU A 132 7.73 17.25 4.03
C GLU A 132 7.74 16.24 2.89
N GLN A 133 7.52 14.96 3.20
CA GLN A 133 7.49 13.89 2.20
C GLN A 133 6.31 14.06 1.23
N ILE A 134 5.10 14.26 1.75
CA ILE A 134 3.87 14.39 0.97
C ILE A 134 3.93 15.60 0.03
N THR A 135 4.45 16.74 0.50
CA THR A 135 4.65 17.91 -0.37
C THR A 135 5.55 17.59 -1.55
N ALA A 136 6.65 16.88 -1.32
CA ALA A 136 7.60 16.52 -2.38
C ALA A 136 6.98 15.58 -3.42
N VAL A 137 6.24 14.55 -2.99
CA VAL A 137 5.62 13.58 -3.91
C VAL A 137 4.44 14.20 -4.68
N ALA A 138 3.64 15.04 -4.04
CA ALA A 138 2.53 15.75 -4.69
C ALA A 138 3.04 16.72 -5.77
N GLN A 139 4.07 17.50 -5.46
CA GLN A 139 4.72 18.41 -6.42
C GLN A 139 5.38 17.69 -7.59
N ALA A 140 5.81 16.44 -7.40
CA ALA A 140 6.40 15.63 -8.46
C ALA A 140 5.37 15.03 -9.42
N GLY A 141 4.07 15.09 -9.09
CA GLY A 141 2.98 14.65 -9.97
C GLY A 141 2.45 13.25 -9.65
N ALA A 142 2.60 12.75 -8.42
CA ALA A 142 1.89 11.54 -7.99
C ALA A 142 0.38 11.68 -8.23
N ASP A 143 -0.29 10.60 -8.65
CA ASP A 143 -1.75 10.61 -8.88
C ASP A 143 -2.53 10.48 -7.57
N LEU A 144 -2.01 9.74 -6.61
CA LEU A 144 -2.58 9.51 -5.29
C LEU A 144 -1.49 9.16 -4.29
N ILE A 145 -1.87 9.03 -3.04
CA ILE A 145 -0.99 8.63 -1.92
C ILE A 145 -1.52 7.33 -1.34
N VAL A 146 -0.63 6.43 -0.95
CA VAL A 146 -0.93 5.31 -0.07
C VAL A 146 -0.08 5.42 1.20
N VAL A 147 -0.74 5.32 2.34
CA VAL A 147 -0.13 5.21 3.66
C VAL A 147 -0.21 3.73 4.04
N GLU A 148 0.90 2.99 3.83
CA GLU A 148 0.92 1.52 3.80
C GLU A 148 1.67 0.93 5.01
N THR A 149 1.28 -0.29 5.39
CA THR A 149 1.93 -1.09 6.45
C THR A 149 1.92 -0.37 7.81
N MET A 150 0.82 0.29 8.09
CA MET A 150 0.68 1.05 9.33
C MET A 150 0.30 0.15 10.50
N MET A 151 1.04 0.22 11.60
CA MET A 151 0.76 -0.52 12.82
C MET A 151 0.19 0.40 13.92
N SER A 152 0.34 1.72 13.75
CA SER A 152 -0.14 2.75 14.68
C SER A 152 -1.27 3.56 14.07
N LEU A 153 -2.45 3.53 14.69
CA LEU A 153 -3.57 4.39 14.29
C LEU A 153 -3.21 5.88 14.43
N GLN A 154 -2.44 6.24 15.46
CA GLN A 154 -2.05 7.62 15.68
C GLN A 154 -1.12 8.12 14.56
N GLU A 155 -0.20 7.29 14.11
CA GLU A 155 0.72 7.65 13.04
C GLU A 155 -0.01 7.71 11.68
N SER A 156 -0.97 6.81 11.44
CA SER A 156 -1.86 6.87 10.27
C SER A 156 -2.70 8.16 10.24
N ARG A 157 -3.19 8.60 11.40
CA ARG A 157 -3.92 9.88 11.56
C ARG A 157 -3.01 11.06 11.22
N ALA A 158 -1.78 11.07 11.73
CA ALA A 158 -0.81 12.13 11.43
C ALA A 158 -0.53 12.25 9.93
N ALA A 159 -0.38 11.12 9.22
CA ALA A 159 -0.18 11.10 7.78
C ALA A 159 -1.39 11.64 7.01
N LEU A 160 -2.62 11.26 7.40
CA LEU A 160 -3.85 11.77 6.78
C LEU A 160 -4.04 13.28 7.01
N ILE A 161 -3.79 13.76 8.23
CA ILE A 161 -3.85 15.20 8.56
C ILE A 161 -2.81 15.94 7.72
N ALA A 162 -1.57 15.45 7.68
CA ALA A 162 -0.51 16.04 6.89
C ALA A 162 -0.88 16.15 5.41
N ALA A 163 -1.46 15.10 4.83
CA ALA A 163 -1.91 15.09 3.44
C ALA A 163 -2.99 16.14 3.18
N GLY A 164 -4.01 16.20 4.05
CA GLY A 164 -5.11 17.16 3.93
C GLY A 164 -4.69 18.63 4.07
N GLU A 165 -3.53 18.89 4.70
CA GLU A 165 -3.00 20.25 4.86
C GLU A 165 -2.10 20.71 3.68
N VAL A 166 -1.56 19.79 2.88
CA VAL A 166 -0.57 20.15 1.85
C VAL A 166 -0.99 19.79 0.42
N CYS A 167 -2.02 18.95 0.23
CA CYS A 167 -2.49 18.60 -1.11
C CYS A 167 -3.95 18.11 -1.12
N ASP A 168 -4.54 18.00 -2.32
CA ASP A 168 -5.90 17.47 -2.55
C ASP A 168 -5.89 16.05 -3.13
N LEU A 169 -4.75 15.36 -3.10
CA LEU A 169 -4.63 14.00 -3.63
C LEU A 169 -5.49 13.01 -2.84
N PRO A 170 -6.08 12.00 -3.51
CA PRO A 170 -6.71 10.88 -2.79
C PRO A 170 -5.68 10.15 -1.93
N VAL A 171 -6.08 9.76 -0.73
CA VAL A 171 -5.20 9.01 0.19
C VAL A 171 -5.85 7.68 0.52
N MET A 172 -5.20 6.59 0.15
CA MET A 172 -5.50 5.24 0.59
C MET A 172 -4.72 4.93 1.87
N VAL A 173 -5.27 4.11 2.76
CA VAL A 173 -4.57 3.66 3.97
C VAL A 173 -4.68 2.15 4.11
N THR A 174 -3.56 1.47 4.36
CA THR A 174 -3.56 0.07 4.76
C THR A 174 -2.82 -0.12 6.07
N MET A 175 -3.44 -0.89 6.96
CA MET A 175 -2.86 -1.24 8.24
C MET A 175 -2.46 -2.70 8.27
N THR A 176 -1.50 -3.02 9.13
CA THR A 176 -1.04 -4.38 9.37
C THR A 176 -1.60 -4.88 10.69
N PHE A 177 -2.28 -6.00 10.62
CA PHE A 177 -2.92 -6.63 11.77
C PHE A 177 -2.23 -7.96 12.09
N GLU A 178 -2.08 -8.24 13.39
CA GLU A 178 -1.58 -9.51 13.90
C GLU A 178 -2.68 -10.60 13.83
N SER A 179 -2.34 -11.82 14.19
CA SER A 179 -3.25 -12.98 14.14
C SER A 179 -4.48 -12.88 15.06
N ASP A 180 -4.45 -11.97 16.03
CA ASP A 180 -5.57 -11.66 16.93
C ASP A 180 -6.52 -10.58 16.38
N GLY A 181 -6.32 -10.12 15.14
CA GLY A 181 -7.13 -9.09 14.50
C GLY A 181 -6.81 -7.66 14.97
N LYS A 182 -5.71 -7.44 15.69
CA LYS A 182 -5.29 -6.14 16.18
C LYS A 182 -3.96 -5.72 15.55
N THR A 183 -3.75 -4.43 15.47
CA THR A 183 -2.42 -3.89 15.14
C THR A 183 -1.46 -4.10 16.30
N LEU A 184 -0.15 -3.96 16.05
CA LEU A 184 0.89 -4.03 17.09
C LEU A 184 0.59 -3.13 18.30
N TYR A 185 -0.07 -2.01 18.11
CA TYR A 185 -0.46 -1.07 19.17
C TYR A 185 -1.89 -1.31 19.70
N GLY A 186 -2.51 -2.45 19.37
CA GLY A 186 -3.75 -2.92 19.98
C GLY A 186 -5.04 -2.35 19.37
N THR A 187 -4.97 -1.66 18.25
CA THR A 187 -6.15 -1.14 17.54
C THR A 187 -6.81 -2.26 16.73
N ASP A 188 -8.11 -2.47 16.89
CA ASP A 188 -8.92 -3.40 16.09
C ASP A 188 -9.25 -2.81 14.71
N ALA A 189 -9.66 -3.68 13.78
CA ALA A 189 -9.93 -3.32 12.40
C ALA A 189 -11.09 -2.34 12.25
N THR A 190 -12.18 -2.54 12.98
CA THR A 190 -13.37 -1.67 12.96
C THR A 190 -13.02 -0.27 13.45
N THR A 191 -12.34 -0.14 14.60
CA THR A 191 -11.92 1.16 15.14
C THR A 191 -11.01 1.90 14.15
N ALA A 192 -10.03 1.20 13.58
CA ALA A 192 -9.13 1.79 12.58
C ALA A 192 -9.92 2.30 11.37
N ALA A 193 -10.82 1.49 10.83
CA ALA A 193 -11.61 1.78 9.66
C ALA A 193 -12.47 3.03 9.83
N VAL A 194 -13.26 3.10 10.89
CA VAL A 194 -14.15 4.24 11.20
C VAL A 194 -13.37 5.54 11.38
N VAL A 195 -12.26 5.49 12.13
CA VAL A 195 -11.46 6.69 12.39
C VAL A 195 -10.81 7.21 11.11
N LEU A 196 -10.23 6.33 10.30
CA LEU A 196 -9.51 6.74 9.09
C LEU A 196 -10.45 7.20 7.97
N GLU A 197 -11.63 6.58 7.81
CA GLU A 197 -12.67 7.08 6.91
C GLU A 197 -13.12 8.48 7.34
N SER A 198 -13.38 8.68 8.62
CA SER A 198 -13.80 9.99 9.17
C SER A 198 -12.77 11.09 8.96
N LEU A 199 -11.50 10.74 8.86
CA LEU A 199 -10.40 11.66 8.55
C LEU A 199 -10.18 11.87 7.04
N GLY A 200 -11.00 11.25 6.18
CA GLY A 200 -11.01 11.49 4.75
C GLY A 200 -10.12 10.56 3.93
N ALA A 201 -9.78 9.38 4.45
CA ALA A 201 -9.24 8.31 3.61
C ALA A 201 -10.24 8.00 2.48
N CYS A 202 -9.74 7.74 1.27
CA CYS A 202 -10.58 7.41 0.11
C CYS A 202 -10.71 5.89 -0.12
N ALA A 203 -9.86 5.10 0.51
CA ALA A 203 -9.94 3.65 0.61
C ALA A 203 -9.14 3.19 1.84
N ILE A 204 -9.55 2.10 2.45
CA ILE A 204 -8.89 1.55 3.62
C ILE A 204 -8.82 0.03 3.52
N GLY A 205 -7.83 -0.58 4.17
CA GLY A 205 -7.73 -2.03 4.20
C GLY A 205 -6.57 -2.56 5.01
N ALA A 206 -6.18 -3.78 4.67
CA ALA A 206 -5.09 -4.50 5.32
C ALA A 206 -4.03 -4.94 4.31
N ASN A 207 -2.78 -4.91 4.74
CA ASN A 207 -1.66 -5.45 3.96
C ASN A 207 -0.65 -6.16 4.85
N CYS A 208 0.19 -6.99 4.22
CA CYS A 208 1.30 -7.69 4.86
C CYS A 208 0.83 -8.68 5.95
N SER A 209 1.72 -9.04 6.89
CA SER A 209 1.53 -9.94 8.03
C SER A 209 1.18 -11.39 7.64
N THR A 210 0.10 -11.61 6.91
CA THR A 210 -0.45 -12.94 6.63
C THR A 210 -0.74 -13.17 5.15
N GLY A 211 -1.07 -14.42 4.80
CA GLY A 211 -1.70 -14.75 3.52
C GLY A 211 -3.18 -14.36 3.48
N PRO A 212 -3.83 -14.50 2.31
CA PRO A 212 -5.23 -14.11 2.13
C PRO A 212 -6.20 -14.87 3.06
N ASP A 213 -5.93 -16.13 3.34
CA ASP A 213 -6.74 -17.00 4.22
C ASP A 213 -6.90 -16.43 5.64
N LYS A 214 -5.87 -15.81 6.19
CA LYS A 214 -5.88 -15.20 7.53
C LYS A 214 -6.37 -13.75 7.53
N MET A 215 -6.36 -13.10 6.38
CA MET A 215 -6.79 -11.70 6.23
C MET A 215 -8.32 -11.58 6.12
N MET A 216 -9.03 -12.61 5.73
CA MET A 216 -10.46 -12.59 5.43
C MET A 216 -11.32 -12.01 6.58
N PRO A 217 -11.18 -12.41 7.85
CA PRO A 217 -11.98 -11.83 8.95
C PRO A 217 -11.77 -10.31 9.08
N ILE A 218 -10.51 -9.85 8.92
CA ILE A 218 -10.14 -8.43 9.01
C ILE A 218 -10.80 -7.63 7.88
N ILE A 219 -10.77 -8.14 6.65
CA ILE A 219 -11.41 -7.50 5.50
C ILE A 219 -12.92 -7.43 5.67
N SER A 220 -13.56 -8.48 6.19
CA SER A 220 -14.99 -8.49 6.49
C SER A 220 -15.36 -7.42 7.52
N GLU A 221 -14.63 -7.33 8.64
CA GLU A 221 -14.85 -6.31 9.68
C GLU A 221 -14.71 -4.89 9.13
N ILE A 222 -13.69 -4.64 8.29
CA ILE A 222 -13.49 -3.34 7.65
C ILE A 222 -14.65 -3.04 6.71
N ALA A 223 -15.04 -4.00 5.85
CA ALA A 223 -16.09 -3.81 4.85
C ALA A 223 -17.47 -3.55 5.47
N GLU A 224 -17.74 -4.10 6.65
CA GLU A 224 -18.95 -3.82 7.42
C GLU A 224 -18.95 -2.43 8.07
N ALA A 225 -17.78 -1.88 8.36
CA ALA A 225 -17.60 -0.64 9.11
C ALA A 225 -17.55 0.63 8.24
N VAL A 226 -17.22 0.53 6.93
CA VAL A 226 -16.98 1.70 6.08
C VAL A 226 -17.83 1.71 4.81
N SER A 227 -17.98 2.91 4.22
CA SER A 227 -18.66 3.12 2.95
C SER A 227 -17.71 3.30 1.75
N ILE A 228 -16.44 3.39 2.01
CA ILE A 228 -15.37 3.56 1.02
C ILE A 228 -14.80 2.20 0.57
N PRO A 229 -14.09 2.13 -0.58
CA PRO A 229 -13.47 0.90 -1.07
C PRO A 229 -12.54 0.24 -0.08
N VAL A 230 -12.55 -1.10 -0.04
CA VAL A 230 -11.70 -1.89 0.86
C VAL A 230 -10.53 -2.50 0.10
N ILE A 231 -9.34 -2.36 0.67
CA ILE A 231 -8.06 -2.82 0.09
C ILE A 231 -7.64 -4.14 0.74
N ALA A 232 -7.29 -5.13 -0.07
CA ALA A 232 -6.64 -6.35 0.38
C ALA A 232 -5.31 -6.55 -0.36
N LYS A 233 -4.19 -6.55 0.38
CA LYS A 233 -2.84 -6.68 -0.18
C LYS A 233 -2.00 -7.67 0.66
N PRO A 234 -2.41 -8.97 0.73
CA PRO A 234 -1.74 -9.98 1.56
C PRO A 234 -0.38 -10.42 1.03
N ASN A 235 0.38 -11.10 1.87
CA ASN A 235 1.60 -11.82 1.48
C ASN A 235 1.25 -13.08 0.68
N ALA A 236 2.23 -13.65 -0.02
CA ALA A 236 2.13 -14.99 -0.62
C ALA A 236 2.25 -16.09 0.46
N GLY A 237 1.37 -16.06 1.46
CA GLY A 237 1.41 -16.93 2.63
C GLY A 237 2.28 -16.38 3.77
N LEU A 238 2.72 -17.27 4.66
CA LEU A 238 3.58 -16.90 5.78
C LEU A 238 5.06 -16.95 5.41
N PRO A 239 5.88 -16.04 5.94
CA PRO A 239 7.31 -16.10 5.74
C PRO A 239 7.91 -17.32 6.46
N ALA A 240 8.83 -18.01 5.80
CA ALA A 240 9.64 -19.09 6.34
C ALA A 240 11.10 -18.87 5.97
N LEU A 241 12.02 -19.43 6.73
CA LEU A 241 13.43 -19.46 6.36
C LEU A 241 13.73 -20.74 5.60
N ASN A 242 14.41 -20.63 4.46
CA ASN A 242 14.93 -21.79 3.74
C ASN A 242 16.25 -22.29 4.38
N GLU A 243 16.84 -23.35 3.83
CA GLU A 243 18.11 -23.95 4.30
C GLU A 243 19.30 -22.97 4.24
N HIS A 244 19.20 -21.91 3.46
CA HIS A 244 20.22 -20.86 3.31
C HIS A 244 19.96 -19.64 4.21
N GLY A 245 18.90 -19.67 5.07
CA GLY A 245 18.53 -18.56 5.93
C GLY A 245 17.84 -17.40 5.19
N GLU A 246 17.37 -17.62 3.95
CA GLU A 246 16.65 -16.63 3.18
C GLU A 246 15.15 -16.73 3.46
N THR A 247 14.47 -15.57 3.51
CA THR A 247 13.00 -15.53 3.66
C THR A 247 12.35 -15.97 2.36
N VAL A 248 11.55 -17.02 2.46
CA VAL A 248 10.72 -17.55 1.37
C VAL A 248 9.24 -17.54 1.79
N TYR A 249 8.36 -17.53 0.82
CA TYR A 249 6.91 -17.59 1.01
C TYR A 249 6.39 -18.87 0.38
N ASN A 250 5.45 -19.54 1.05
CA ASN A 250 5.07 -20.92 0.77
C ASN A 250 3.76 -21.06 -0.02
N MET A 251 3.11 -19.97 -0.38
CA MET A 251 1.85 -19.97 -1.13
C MET A 251 2.13 -19.74 -2.61
N GLY A 252 1.65 -20.65 -3.46
CA GLY A 252 1.72 -20.51 -4.90
C GLY A 252 0.64 -19.58 -5.47
N GLU A 253 0.73 -19.28 -6.76
CA GLU A 253 -0.17 -18.36 -7.46
C GLU A 253 -1.64 -18.84 -7.43
N GLU A 254 -1.89 -20.14 -7.61
CA GLU A 254 -3.24 -20.70 -7.61
C GLU A 254 -3.92 -20.56 -6.25
N ASP A 255 -3.22 -20.92 -5.16
CA ASP A 255 -3.74 -20.79 -3.80
C ASP A 255 -3.92 -19.31 -3.40
N PHE A 256 -3.00 -18.45 -3.82
CA PHE A 256 -3.10 -17.01 -3.62
C PHE A 256 -4.36 -16.45 -4.30
N VAL A 257 -4.59 -16.80 -5.56
CA VAL A 257 -5.78 -16.35 -6.32
C VAL A 257 -7.06 -16.87 -5.68
N ALA A 258 -7.10 -18.14 -5.26
CA ALA A 258 -8.27 -18.70 -4.56
C ALA A 258 -8.60 -17.90 -3.29
N GLY A 259 -7.60 -17.63 -2.45
CA GLY A 259 -7.78 -16.81 -1.26
C GLY A 259 -8.17 -15.36 -1.57
N MET A 260 -7.64 -14.76 -2.64
CA MET A 260 -8.04 -13.41 -3.07
C MET A 260 -9.51 -13.35 -3.52
N GLN A 261 -10.04 -14.43 -4.09
CA GLN A 261 -11.47 -14.52 -4.42
C GLN A 261 -12.34 -14.52 -3.17
N GLU A 262 -11.92 -15.18 -2.10
CA GLU A 262 -12.62 -15.12 -0.80
C GLU A 262 -12.57 -13.70 -0.20
N LEU A 263 -11.45 -12.97 -0.37
CA LEU A 263 -11.36 -11.57 0.06
C LEU A 263 -12.28 -10.63 -0.73
N ILE A 264 -12.52 -10.89 -2.01
CA ILE A 264 -13.52 -10.17 -2.82
C ILE A 264 -14.93 -10.43 -2.25
N GLU A 265 -15.25 -11.67 -1.93
CA GLU A 265 -16.54 -12.06 -1.32
C GLU A 265 -16.72 -11.42 0.06
N ALA A 266 -15.62 -11.22 0.81
CA ALA A 266 -15.60 -10.48 2.07
C ALA A 266 -15.72 -8.96 1.93
N GLY A 267 -15.71 -8.41 0.70
CA GLY A 267 -15.95 -6.99 0.42
C GLY A 267 -14.75 -6.21 -0.11
N ALA A 268 -13.59 -6.84 -0.34
CA ALA A 268 -12.46 -6.16 -0.96
C ALA A 268 -12.73 -5.81 -2.42
N SER A 269 -12.38 -4.59 -2.84
CA SER A 269 -12.55 -4.08 -4.20
C SER A 269 -11.27 -3.48 -4.80
N ILE A 270 -10.23 -3.34 -4.00
CA ILE A 270 -8.88 -2.93 -4.43
C ILE A 270 -7.92 -4.04 -3.98
N LEU A 271 -7.28 -4.69 -4.93
CA LEU A 271 -6.57 -5.94 -4.71
C LEU A 271 -5.10 -5.83 -5.13
N GLY A 272 -4.21 -6.42 -4.37
CA GLY A 272 -2.80 -6.50 -4.72
C GLY A 272 -2.07 -7.59 -3.95
N GLY A 273 -0.76 -7.59 -4.04
CA GLY A 273 0.08 -8.49 -3.27
C GLY A 273 1.12 -7.73 -2.44
N CYS A 274 1.51 -8.28 -1.31
CA CYS A 274 2.61 -7.78 -0.50
C CYS A 274 3.79 -8.76 -0.57
N CYS A 275 4.53 -8.96 0.49
CA CYS A 275 5.75 -9.76 0.49
C CYS A 275 5.58 -11.16 -0.14
N GLY A 276 6.57 -11.56 -0.91
CA GLY A 276 6.59 -12.85 -1.61
C GLY A 276 5.88 -12.87 -2.96
N THR A 277 5.02 -11.90 -3.26
CA THR A 277 4.33 -11.83 -4.56
C THR A 277 5.24 -11.26 -5.66
N SER A 278 4.91 -11.54 -6.91
CA SER A 278 5.64 -11.13 -8.11
C SER A 278 4.64 -10.71 -9.21
N PRO A 279 5.10 -10.18 -10.35
CA PRO A 279 4.22 -9.88 -11.48
C PRO A 279 3.34 -11.05 -11.92
N SER A 280 3.81 -12.29 -11.80
CA SER A 280 3.01 -13.47 -12.15
C SER A 280 1.80 -13.67 -11.24
N TYR A 281 1.90 -13.37 -9.93
CA TYR A 281 0.76 -13.39 -9.00
C TYR A 281 -0.30 -12.37 -9.38
N ILE A 282 0.12 -11.15 -9.73
CA ILE A 282 -0.82 -10.10 -10.15
C ILE A 282 -1.48 -10.45 -11.47
N ARG A 283 -0.75 -11.06 -12.43
CA ARG A 283 -1.31 -11.55 -13.68
C ARG A 283 -2.36 -12.62 -13.42
N ALA A 284 -2.04 -13.65 -12.64
CA ALA A 284 -2.97 -14.71 -12.31
C ALA A 284 -4.23 -14.16 -11.62
N LEU A 285 -4.06 -13.17 -10.72
CA LEU A 285 -5.18 -12.51 -10.05
C LEU A 285 -6.04 -11.73 -11.05
N SER A 286 -5.45 -10.88 -11.88
CA SER A 286 -6.18 -10.05 -12.83
C SER A 286 -6.94 -10.91 -13.86
N ASP A 287 -6.31 -11.97 -14.37
CA ASP A 287 -6.92 -12.88 -15.35
C ASP A 287 -8.11 -13.66 -14.74
N SER A 288 -8.01 -14.05 -13.46
CA SER A 288 -9.05 -14.85 -12.80
C SER A 288 -10.30 -14.04 -12.41
N CYS A 289 -10.18 -12.74 -12.24
CA CYS A 289 -11.27 -11.88 -11.72
C CYS A 289 -12.05 -11.16 -12.82
N HIS A 290 -11.60 -11.15 -14.07
CA HIS A 290 -12.26 -10.47 -15.21
C HIS A 290 -13.73 -10.85 -15.44
N GLY A 291 -14.20 -11.97 -14.91
CA GLY A 291 -15.61 -12.40 -15.02
C GLY A 291 -16.46 -12.14 -13.77
N LYS A 292 -15.86 -11.97 -12.59
CA LYS A 292 -16.56 -11.78 -11.31
C LYS A 292 -16.85 -10.31 -10.97
N GLU A 293 -16.15 -9.38 -11.58
CA GLU A 293 -16.30 -7.93 -11.39
C GLU A 293 -17.75 -7.43 -11.57
N GLN A 294 -18.51 -8.09 -12.44
CA GLN A 294 -19.91 -7.73 -12.72
C GLN A 294 -20.90 -8.20 -11.63
N MET A 295 -20.56 -9.23 -10.86
CA MET A 295 -21.48 -9.79 -9.84
C MET A 295 -21.45 -9.02 -8.53
N VAL A 296 -20.26 -8.72 -8.01
CA VAL A 296 -20.07 -7.96 -6.76
C VAL A 296 -20.70 -6.56 -6.88
N ARG A 297 -20.66 -5.99 -8.07
CA ARG A 297 -21.23 -4.68 -8.40
C ARG A 297 -22.76 -4.62 -8.29
N LYS A 298 -23.46 -5.67 -8.66
CA LYS A 298 -24.94 -5.71 -8.58
C LYS A 298 -25.43 -5.77 -7.14
N GLU A 299 -24.71 -6.47 -6.28
CA GLU A 299 -25.11 -6.62 -4.86
C GLU A 299 -24.79 -5.40 -4.02
N GLN A 300 -23.66 -4.71 -4.28
CA GLN A 300 -23.32 -3.45 -3.59
C GLN A 300 -24.22 -2.28 -3.97
N LEU A 301 -24.63 -2.17 -5.25
CA LEU A 301 -25.58 -1.17 -5.69
C LEU A 301 -26.98 -1.38 -5.09
N GLN A 302 -27.39 -2.62 -4.83
CA GLN A 302 -28.65 -2.94 -4.18
C GLN A 302 -28.67 -2.62 -2.67
N LYS A 303 -27.49 -2.60 -2.01
CA LYS A 303 -27.36 -2.23 -0.58
C LYS A 303 -27.34 -0.71 -0.34
N THR A 304 -27.02 0.10 -1.35
CA THR A 304 -26.98 1.57 -1.24
C THR A 304 -28.32 2.24 -1.56
N ASP A 305 -29.31 1.52 -2.10
CA ASP A 305 -30.63 2.04 -2.42
C ASP A 305 -31.69 1.75 -1.30
N HIS A 306 -31.26 1.32 -0.14
CA HIS A 306 -32.06 1.11 1.07
C HIS A 306 -31.48 1.92 2.24
#